data_6ef0c800d97d71c54288d34642292cb0
#
_entry.id   6ef0c800d97d71c54288d34642292cb0
#
_cell.length_a   1.000
_cell.length_b   1.000
_cell.length_c   1.000
_cell.angle_alpha   90.00
_cell.angle_beta   90.00
_cell.angle_gamma   90.00
#
_symmetry.space_group_name_H-M   'P 1'
#
loop_
_entity.id
_entity.type
_entity.pdbx_description
1 polymer ?
#
loop_
_entity_poly.entity_id
_entity_poly.type
_entity_poly.pdbx_seq_one_letter_code
_entity_poly.pdbx_strand_id
1 'polypeptide(L)'
;MQFKELEWNDCISDGVFVCSDCKINLCNVIKIEFRINHEPEENKYYLYSFGQGSIRRLQPDKFDSVELAKNAAHRIFSYNMARIKKAVDYLVAE
;
A
#
# COMPACT_ATOMS: atom_id res chain seq x y z
N MET A 1 -4.10 10.33 -15.04
CA MET A 1 -2.76 9.65 -14.91
C MET A 1 -2.92 8.35 -14.17
N GLN A 2 -2.33 7.31 -14.72
CA GLN A 2 -2.29 6.01 -14.04
C GLN A 2 -0.89 5.76 -13.50
N PHE A 3 -0.82 5.21 -12.30
CA PHE A 3 0.44 4.82 -11.71
C PHE A 3 0.64 3.31 -11.90
N LYS A 4 1.91 2.90 -11.88
CA LYS A 4 2.27 1.50 -12.00
C LYS A 4 1.58 0.67 -10.93
N GLU A 5 1.16 -0.54 -11.28
CA GLU A 5 0.59 -1.46 -10.31
C GLU A 5 1.61 -1.84 -9.26
N LEU A 6 1.13 -2.06 -8.04
CA LEU A 6 1.96 -2.49 -6.93
C LEU A 6 2.36 -3.95 -7.10
N GLU A 7 3.59 -4.25 -6.76
CA GLU A 7 4.12 -5.61 -6.79
C GLU A 7 4.08 -6.19 -5.38
N TRP A 8 3.40 -7.31 -5.22
CA TRP A 8 3.20 -7.95 -3.93
C TRP A 8 4.00 -9.24 -3.81
N ASN A 9 4.58 -9.45 -2.64
CA ASN A 9 5.23 -10.71 -2.29
C ASN A 9 4.33 -11.46 -1.33
N ASP A 10 3.56 -12.41 -1.86
CA ASP A 10 2.63 -13.19 -1.06
C ASP A 10 3.36 -14.31 -0.31
N CYS A 11 3.01 -14.48 0.94
CA CYS A 11 3.46 -15.59 1.77
C CYS A 11 2.31 -16.57 1.93
N ILE A 12 2.49 -17.78 1.43
CA ILE A 12 1.47 -18.82 1.45
C ILE A 12 2.04 -20.02 2.21
N SER A 13 1.28 -20.54 3.17
CA SER A 13 1.64 -21.72 3.95
C SER A 13 0.54 -22.75 3.80
N ASP A 14 0.92 -23.97 3.37
CA ASP A 14 -0.03 -25.07 3.14
C ASP A 14 -1.21 -24.68 2.24
N GLY A 15 -0.93 -23.91 1.21
CA GLY A 15 -1.94 -23.43 0.27
C GLY A 15 -2.82 -22.31 0.79
N VAL A 16 -2.55 -21.80 2.00
CA VAL A 16 -3.33 -20.73 2.63
C VAL A 16 -2.52 -19.45 2.68
N PHE A 17 -3.15 -18.34 2.30
CA PHE A 17 -2.53 -17.01 2.38
C PHE A 17 -2.30 -16.64 3.86
N VAL A 18 -1.08 -16.20 4.17
CA VAL A 18 -0.69 -15.74 5.50
C VAL A 18 -0.51 -14.23 5.53
N CYS A 19 0.29 -13.71 4.63
CA CYS A 19 0.57 -12.27 4.55
C CYS A 19 1.09 -11.91 3.16
N SER A 20 1.16 -10.60 2.90
CA SER A 20 1.78 -10.09 1.69
C SER A 20 2.44 -8.75 1.98
N ASP A 21 3.57 -8.50 1.34
CA ASP A 21 4.32 -7.25 1.44
C ASP A 21 4.43 -6.57 0.08
N CYS A 22 4.35 -5.25 0.10
CA CYS A 22 4.68 -4.43 -1.07
C CYS A 22 5.60 -3.31 -0.60
N LYS A 23 6.82 -3.28 -1.13
CA LYS A 23 7.80 -2.26 -0.79
C LYS A 23 8.13 -1.42 -2.02
N ILE A 24 8.04 -0.12 -1.86
CA ILE A 24 8.32 0.84 -2.92
C ILE A 24 9.45 1.74 -2.46
N ASN A 25 10.50 1.83 -3.27
CA ASN A 25 11.62 2.71 -3.00
C ASN A 25 11.85 3.57 -4.25
N LEU A 26 11.56 4.86 -4.12
CA LEU A 26 11.73 5.83 -5.20
C LEU A 26 13.01 6.62 -4.96
N CYS A 27 14.09 6.19 -5.57
CA CYS A 27 15.40 6.86 -5.54
C CYS A 27 15.92 7.11 -4.12
N ASN A 28 15.61 6.24 -3.19
CA ASN A 28 15.96 6.35 -1.76
C ASN A 28 15.40 7.59 -1.07
N VAL A 29 14.49 8.31 -1.72
CA VAL A 29 13.86 9.52 -1.17
C VAL A 29 12.49 9.19 -0.59
N ILE A 30 11.69 8.43 -1.34
CA ILE A 30 10.35 8.04 -0.90
C ILE A 30 10.34 6.53 -0.71
N LYS A 31 10.07 6.09 0.52
CA LYS A 31 9.98 4.68 0.88
C LYS A 31 8.59 4.42 1.44
N ILE A 32 7.88 3.52 0.81
CA ILE A 32 6.50 3.18 1.15
C ILE A 32 6.42 1.67 1.28
N GLU A 33 5.75 1.20 2.32
CA GLU A 33 5.50 -0.22 2.50
C GLU A 33 4.03 -0.43 2.84
N PHE A 34 3.43 -1.40 2.17
CA PHE A 34 2.12 -1.92 2.53
C PHE A 34 2.29 -3.37 2.97
N ARG A 35 1.53 -3.76 3.97
CA ARG A 35 1.50 -5.15 4.43
C ARG A 35 0.05 -5.57 4.65
N ILE A 36 -0.27 -6.77 4.21
CA ILE A 36 -1.57 -7.39 4.44
C ILE A 36 -1.35 -8.63 5.29
N ASN A 37 -2.02 -8.70 6.43
CA ASN A 37 -1.98 -9.89 7.29
C ASN A 37 -3.38 -10.50 7.37
N HIS A 38 -3.44 -11.82 7.28
CA HIS A 38 -4.66 -12.57 7.51
C HIS A 38 -4.83 -12.83 9.00
N GLU A 39 -6.00 -12.50 9.54
CA GLU A 39 -6.38 -12.84 10.91
C GLU A 39 -7.34 -14.04 10.86
N PRO A 40 -6.85 -15.25 11.23
CA PRO A 40 -7.66 -16.46 11.08
C PRO A 40 -8.95 -16.48 11.93
N GLU A 41 -8.90 -15.92 13.14
CA GLU A 41 -10.05 -15.94 14.04
C GLU A 41 -11.23 -15.13 13.49
N GLU A 42 -10.93 -13.96 12.93
CA GLU A 42 -11.95 -13.09 12.32
C GLU A 42 -12.18 -13.40 10.86
N ASN A 43 -11.27 -14.13 10.23
CA ASN A 43 -11.22 -14.33 8.79
C ASN A 43 -11.26 -13.01 8.04
N LYS A 44 -10.43 -12.07 8.50
CA LYS A 44 -10.27 -10.74 7.91
C LYS A 44 -8.83 -10.51 7.49
N TYR A 45 -8.65 -9.56 6.61
CA TYR A 45 -7.34 -9.17 6.08
C TYR A 45 -7.07 -7.74 6.49
N TYR A 46 -6.02 -7.53 7.26
CA TYR A 46 -5.64 -6.22 7.77
C TYR A 46 -4.59 -5.59 6.87
N LEU A 47 -4.86 -4.38 6.42
CA LEU A 47 -3.92 -3.60 5.61
C LEU A 47 -3.21 -2.58 6.49
N TYR A 48 -1.88 -2.69 6.52
CA TYR A 48 -0.99 -1.75 7.20
C TYR A 48 -0.27 -0.91 6.16
N SER A 49 -0.15 0.39 6.43
CA SER A 49 0.56 1.32 5.56
C SER A 49 1.68 1.99 6.34
N PHE A 50 2.90 1.88 5.83
CA PHE A 50 4.08 2.47 6.43
C PHE A 50 4.74 3.37 5.40
N GLY A 51 5.28 4.50 5.84
CA GLY A 51 5.96 5.40 4.94
C GLY A 51 6.13 6.77 5.54
N GLN A 52 6.63 7.68 4.71
CA GLN A 52 6.81 9.06 5.10
C GLN A 52 5.61 9.89 4.68
N GLY A 53 5.34 10.95 5.44
CA GLY A 53 4.25 11.87 5.13
C GLY A 53 2.89 11.28 5.39
N SER A 54 1.96 11.55 4.49
CA SER A 54 0.54 11.24 4.66
C SER A 54 0.17 9.79 4.35
N ILE A 55 1.12 8.96 3.95
CA ILE A 55 0.83 7.56 3.60
C ILE A 55 0.72 6.69 4.85
N ARG A 56 1.39 7.07 5.92
CA ARG A 56 1.38 6.30 7.16
C ARG A 56 0.01 6.33 7.82
N ARG A 57 -0.45 5.15 8.23
CA ARG A 57 -1.68 5.02 9.02
C ARG A 57 -1.35 4.41 10.37
N LEU A 58 -2.00 4.92 11.42
CA LEU A 58 -1.78 4.44 12.78
C LEU A 58 -2.52 3.13 13.08
N GLN A 59 -3.64 2.89 12.39
CA GLN A 59 -4.44 1.69 12.57
C GLN A 59 -4.69 1.03 11.22
N PRO A 60 -4.71 -0.31 11.19
CA PRO A 60 -4.98 -1.02 9.94
C PRO A 60 -6.45 -0.94 9.56
N ASP A 61 -6.72 -0.99 8.26
CA ASP A 61 -8.06 -1.19 7.73
C ASP A 61 -8.34 -2.68 7.59
N LYS A 62 -9.60 -3.08 7.76
CA LYS A 62 -10.05 -4.48 7.65
C LYS A 62 -10.75 -4.70 6.33
N PHE A 63 -10.50 -5.85 5.72
CA PHE A 63 -11.12 -6.23 4.45
C PHE A 63 -11.56 -7.70 4.49
N ASP A 64 -12.57 -8.02 3.69
CA ASP A 64 -13.09 -9.39 3.60
C ASP A 64 -12.26 -10.30 2.71
N SER A 65 -11.40 -9.72 1.87
CA SER A 65 -10.54 -10.50 0.98
C SER A 65 -9.21 -9.82 0.74
N VAL A 66 -8.22 -10.61 0.30
CA VAL A 66 -6.89 -10.10 -0.12
C VAL A 66 -7.05 -9.13 -1.27
N GLU A 67 -7.92 -9.43 -2.23
CA GLU A 67 -8.15 -8.57 -3.39
C GLU A 67 -8.62 -7.17 -2.98
N LEU A 68 -9.57 -7.11 -2.04
CA LEU A 68 -10.08 -5.83 -1.54
C LEU A 68 -8.98 -5.05 -0.81
N ALA A 69 -8.14 -5.73 -0.03
CA ALA A 69 -7.03 -5.11 0.67
C ALA A 69 -5.99 -4.55 -0.31
N LYS A 70 -5.63 -5.33 -1.33
CA LYS A 70 -4.68 -4.90 -2.37
C LYS A 70 -5.23 -3.71 -3.16
N ASN A 71 -6.51 -3.74 -3.49
CA ASN A 71 -7.16 -2.63 -4.21
C ASN A 71 -7.15 -1.36 -3.35
N ALA A 72 -7.39 -1.49 -2.06
CA ALA A 72 -7.35 -0.35 -1.14
C ALA A 72 -5.92 0.23 -1.05
N ALA A 73 -4.91 -0.62 -0.98
CA ALA A 73 -3.51 -0.16 -0.97
C ALA A 73 -3.17 0.60 -2.27
N HIS A 74 -3.62 0.09 -3.40
CA HIS A 74 -3.40 0.76 -4.68
C HIS A 74 -4.07 2.13 -4.73
N ARG A 75 -5.30 2.25 -4.20
CA ARG A 75 -6.00 3.54 -4.13
C ARG A 75 -5.25 4.53 -3.23
N ILE A 76 -4.76 4.07 -2.06
CA ILE A 76 -3.98 4.91 -1.15
C ILE A 76 -2.71 5.40 -1.84
N PHE A 77 -1.99 4.50 -2.50
CA PHE A 77 -0.77 4.82 -3.22
C PHE A 77 -1.05 5.84 -4.32
N SER A 78 -2.02 5.57 -5.18
CA SER A 78 -2.35 6.44 -6.32
C SER A 78 -2.78 7.84 -5.86
N TYR A 79 -3.60 7.90 -4.81
CA TYR A 79 -4.04 9.19 -4.26
C TYR A 79 -2.86 10.01 -3.75
N ASN A 80 -1.95 9.38 -3.02
CA ASN A 80 -0.80 10.10 -2.47
C ASN A 80 0.22 10.48 -3.55
N MET A 81 0.42 9.62 -4.55
CA MET A 81 1.31 9.95 -5.67
C MET A 81 0.76 11.12 -6.49
N ALA A 82 -0.54 11.16 -6.70
CA ALA A 82 -1.18 12.29 -7.40
C ALA A 82 -0.98 13.60 -6.64
N ARG A 83 -1.08 13.57 -5.32
CA ARG A 83 -0.83 14.75 -4.49
C ARG A 83 0.63 15.20 -4.55
N ILE A 84 1.57 14.27 -4.50
CA ILE A 84 2.99 14.55 -4.59
C ILE A 84 3.30 15.18 -5.96
N LYS A 85 2.77 14.60 -7.03
CA LYS A 85 2.95 15.13 -8.37
C LYS A 85 2.41 16.56 -8.48
N LYS A 86 1.23 16.81 -7.93
CA LYS A 86 0.64 18.15 -7.94
C LYS A 86 1.51 19.16 -7.20
N ALA A 87 2.08 18.75 -6.05
CA ALA A 87 2.98 19.61 -5.28
C ALA A 87 4.27 19.91 -6.05
N VAL A 88 4.84 18.91 -6.70
CA VAL A 88 6.05 19.07 -7.52
C VAL A 88 5.77 20.01 -8.70
N ASP A 89 4.66 19.81 -9.40
CA ASP A 89 4.26 20.65 -10.54
C ASP A 89 4.08 22.11 -10.10
N TYR A 90 3.54 22.32 -8.90
CA TYR A 90 3.38 23.67 -8.35
C TYR A 90 4.74 24.35 -8.11
N LEU A 91 5.77 23.59 -7.74
CA LEU A 91 7.08 24.11 -7.43
C LEU A 91 7.97 24.31 -8.67
N VAL A 92 7.56 23.77 -9.80
CA VAL A 92 8.33 23.95 -11.05
C VAL A 92 8.12 25.36 -11.56
N ALA A 93 9.22 26.09 -11.73
CA ALA A 93 9.21 27.42 -12.30
C ALA A 93 9.36 27.33 -13.82
N GLU A 94 8.52 28.04 -14.53
CA GLU A 94 8.60 28.13 -15.99
C GLU A 94 8.91 29.55 -16.43
#